data_4c9fa10023b36f3bd32320617a5c1648
#
_entry.id   4c9fa10023b36f3bd32320617a5c1648
#
_cell.length_a   1.000
_cell.length_b   1.000
_cell.length_c   1.000
_cell.angle_alpha   90.00
_cell.angle_beta   90.00
_cell.angle_gamma   90.00
#
_symmetry.space_group_name_H-M   'P 1'
#
loop_
_entity.id
_entity.type
_entity.pdbx_description
1 polymer ?
#
loop_
_entity_poly.entity_id
_entity_poly.type
_entity_poly.pdbx_seq_one_letter_code
_entity_poly.pdbx_strand_id
1 'polypeptide(L)'
;MDMTDFDKYIIQSEPEKCEKARIWQTAIGLQDVDGLKPSEYLIRTAEKHIEGDITIAEVKSLIDNYYESKGVRKEVESEGTEEADKVAARITEILSERAFSFTPDFLIKIHQRLFSGVYEHAGMIRQNNISKREWVLDGDTVIYSGYDMIRQTLDYDFSQEQDTDYPSMSADEAIKRVCRFVSGIWQIHPFAEGNTRTTAVFAMKYLQTFGFKPDNSLFKDHSWYFRNALVRANYNNFHKGVSATDTFLIRFFRNLLLGENNPLSNREMHISNIQSLTPKSQNDTLGCTLEEMAILRFLQTKPDARQEEIARHIGKSLSTVKRITPLLIERGFLSRENGKRNGRWVVKYLADN
;
A
#
# COMPACT_ATOMS: atom_id res chain seq x y z
N MET A 1 16.59 -19.79 -2.97
CA MET A 1 15.47 -18.85 -2.84
C MET A 1 14.76 -19.26 -1.57
N ASP A 2 15.00 -18.58 -0.47
CA ASP A 2 14.34 -18.93 0.80
C ASP A 2 12.85 -18.60 0.63
N MET A 3 12.02 -19.65 0.62
CA MET A 3 10.57 -19.49 0.62
C MET A 3 10.18 -18.77 1.92
N THR A 4 9.48 -17.64 1.79
CA THR A 4 8.96 -16.96 2.97
C THR A 4 7.83 -17.78 3.61
N ASP A 5 7.62 -17.60 4.90
CA ASP A 5 6.73 -18.44 5.73
C ASP A 5 5.32 -18.64 5.16
N PHE A 6 4.83 -17.71 4.29
CA PHE A 6 3.49 -17.79 3.72
C PHE A 6 3.44 -18.05 2.20
N ASP A 7 4.57 -18.23 1.52
CA ASP A 7 4.60 -18.46 0.06
C ASP A 7 3.86 -19.75 -0.33
N LYS A 8 3.87 -20.77 0.55
CA LYS A 8 3.11 -22.01 0.37
C LYS A 8 1.61 -21.77 0.18
N TYR A 9 1.04 -20.77 0.88
CA TYR A 9 -0.39 -20.43 0.77
C TYR A 9 -0.70 -19.67 -0.52
N ILE A 10 0.24 -18.88 -1.02
CA ILE A 10 0.05 -18.09 -2.24
C ILE A 10 0.07 -18.97 -3.47
N ILE A 11 0.92 -20.04 -3.47
CA ILE A 11 1.13 -20.90 -4.62
C ILE A 11 0.10 -22.03 -4.70
N GLN A 12 -0.34 -22.59 -3.57
CA GLN A 12 -1.05 -23.87 -3.53
C GLN A 12 -2.38 -23.85 -2.76
N SER A 13 -2.86 -22.70 -2.28
CA SER A 13 -4.01 -22.65 -1.39
C SER A 13 -5.29 -22.15 -2.06
N GLU A 14 -6.40 -22.37 -1.35
CA GLU A 14 -7.70 -21.78 -1.66
C GLU A 14 -7.64 -20.25 -1.72
N PRO A 15 -8.49 -19.59 -2.55
CA PRO A 15 -8.44 -18.14 -2.74
C PRO A 15 -8.50 -17.33 -1.44
N GLU A 16 -9.26 -17.77 -0.44
CA GLU A 16 -9.39 -17.10 0.85
C GLU A 16 -8.09 -17.15 1.66
N LYS A 17 -7.45 -18.32 1.73
CA LYS A 17 -6.15 -18.48 2.42
C LYS A 17 -5.05 -17.68 1.72
N CYS A 18 -5.05 -17.70 0.39
CA CYS A 18 -4.13 -16.90 -0.41
C CYS A 18 -4.30 -15.40 -0.11
N GLU A 19 -5.54 -14.89 -0.05
CA GLU A 19 -5.81 -13.49 0.28
C GLU A 19 -5.32 -13.12 1.69
N LYS A 20 -5.64 -13.94 2.70
CA LYS A 20 -5.14 -13.75 4.08
C LYS A 20 -3.60 -13.76 4.15
N ALA A 21 -2.96 -14.71 3.46
CA ALA A 21 -1.50 -14.80 3.44
C ALA A 21 -0.85 -13.54 2.86
N ARG A 22 -1.37 -13.00 1.77
CA ARG A 22 -0.88 -11.77 1.15
C ARG A 22 -1.06 -10.55 2.06
N ILE A 23 -2.20 -10.43 2.74
CA ILE A 23 -2.42 -9.36 3.71
C ILE A 23 -1.41 -9.47 4.85
N TRP A 24 -1.14 -10.66 5.37
CA TRP A 24 -0.11 -10.88 6.39
C TRP A 24 1.30 -10.52 5.90
N GLN A 25 1.66 -10.93 4.68
CA GLN A 25 2.95 -10.54 4.10
C GLN A 25 3.11 -9.02 3.99
N THR A 26 2.04 -8.33 3.56
CA THR A 26 2.02 -6.86 3.53
C THR A 26 2.18 -6.25 4.92
N ALA A 27 1.42 -6.75 5.90
CA ALA A 27 1.44 -6.23 7.27
C ALA A 27 2.80 -6.42 7.95
N ILE A 28 3.43 -7.56 7.75
CA ILE A 28 4.77 -7.89 8.25
C ILE A 28 5.83 -7.04 7.54
N GLY A 29 5.78 -6.98 6.21
CA GLY A 29 6.74 -6.21 5.43
C GLY A 29 6.72 -4.71 5.74
N LEU A 30 5.56 -4.16 6.10
CA LEU A 30 5.47 -2.76 6.53
C LEU A 30 6.23 -2.45 7.82
N GLN A 31 6.59 -3.44 8.64
CA GLN A 31 7.40 -3.20 9.85
C GLN A 31 8.83 -2.82 9.49
N ASP A 32 9.33 -3.27 8.33
CA ASP A 32 10.70 -3.00 7.87
C ASP A 32 10.96 -1.51 7.56
N VAL A 33 9.91 -0.68 7.35
CA VAL A 33 10.09 0.79 7.18
C VAL A 33 10.75 1.47 8.39
N ASP A 34 10.56 0.88 9.57
CA ASP A 34 11.16 1.33 10.83
C ASP A 34 12.22 0.35 11.34
N GLY A 35 12.67 -0.61 10.50
CA GLY A 35 13.68 -1.61 10.82
C GLY A 35 13.24 -2.66 11.83
N LEU A 36 11.91 -2.80 12.04
CA LEU A 36 11.35 -3.74 13.00
C LEU A 36 11.17 -5.13 12.39
N LYS A 37 11.33 -6.16 13.21
CA LYS A 37 11.14 -7.55 12.78
C LYS A 37 10.11 -8.26 13.66
N PRO A 38 9.17 -8.99 13.05
CA PRO A 38 8.19 -9.79 13.78
C PRO A 38 8.87 -10.98 14.47
N SER A 39 8.21 -11.48 15.53
CA SER A 39 8.62 -12.69 16.21
C SER A 39 8.19 -13.96 15.45
N GLU A 40 8.88 -15.08 15.72
CA GLU A 40 8.39 -16.39 15.26
C GLU A 40 7.03 -16.74 15.86
N TYR A 41 6.69 -16.21 17.03
CA TYR A 41 5.38 -16.42 17.64
C TYR A 41 4.27 -15.79 16.80
N LEU A 42 4.48 -14.55 16.29
CA LEU A 42 3.54 -13.92 15.35
C LEU A 42 3.37 -14.77 14.10
N ILE A 43 4.48 -15.23 13.49
CA ILE A 43 4.43 -16.02 12.25
C ILE A 43 3.56 -17.26 12.44
N ARG A 44 3.80 -18.04 13.49
CA ARG A 44 3.00 -19.24 13.80
C ARG A 44 1.53 -18.93 14.11
N THR A 45 1.27 -17.80 14.74
CA THR A 45 -0.10 -17.35 15.05
C THR A 45 -0.82 -16.89 13.79
N ALA A 46 -0.12 -16.22 12.88
CA ALA A 46 -0.62 -15.82 11.57
C ALA A 46 -0.97 -17.05 10.70
N GLU A 47 -0.15 -18.11 10.72
CA GLU A 47 -0.47 -19.37 10.03
C GLU A 47 -1.80 -19.96 10.49
N LYS A 48 -2.07 -20.03 11.80
CA LYS A 48 -3.35 -20.49 12.32
C LYS A 48 -4.54 -19.65 11.83
N HIS A 49 -4.34 -18.33 11.74
CA HIS A 49 -5.36 -17.43 11.20
C HIS A 49 -5.59 -17.66 9.69
N ILE A 50 -4.53 -17.88 8.93
CA ILE A 50 -4.61 -18.18 7.49
C ILE A 50 -5.36 -19.51 7.29
N GLU A 51 -5.05 -20.54 8.08
CA GLU A 51 -5.74 -21.83 8.03
C GLU A 51 -7.22 -21.73 8.45
N GLY A 52 -7.60 -20.69 9.18
CA GLY A 52 -8.97 -20.49 9.68
C GLY A 52 -9.22 -21.10 11.05
N ASP A 53 -8.17 -21.57 11.74
CA ASP A 53 -8.26 -22.15 13.08
C ASP A 53 -8.60 -21.11 14.14
N ILE A 54 -8.19 -19.87 13.92
CA ILE A 54 -8.45 -18.72 14.81
C ILE A 54 -8.86 -17.48 14.02
N THR A 55 -9.60 -16.59 14.67
CA THR A 55 -9.99 -15.27 14.16
C THR A 55 -8.89 -14.24 14.38
N ILE A 56 -8.97 -13.11 13.67
CA ILE A 56 -8.01 -12.00 13.88
C ILE A 56 -8.13 -11.39 15.30
N ALA A 57 -9.30 -11.44 15.91
CA ALA A 57 -9.49 -11.01 17.29
C ALA A 57 -8.74 -11.93 18.28
N GLU A 58 -8.79 -13.23 18.05
CA GLU A 58 -8.02 -14.22 18.84
C GLU A 58 -6.52 -14.06 18.62
N VAL A 59 -6.05 -13.77 17.39
CA VAL A 59 -4.63 -13.44 17.12
C VAL A 59 -4.19 -12.29 18.01
N LYS A 60 -4.94 -11.17 18.03
CA LYS A 60 -4.58 -9.99 18.83
C LYS A 60 -4.52 -10.33 20.33
N SER A 61 -5.51 -11.06 20.84
CA SER A 61 -5.52 -11.50 22.23
C SER A 61 -4.34 -12.42 22.58
N LEU A 62 -3.97 -13.33 21.68
CA LEU A 62 -2.82 -14.22 21.88
C LEU A 62 -1.50 -13.44 21.92
N ILE A 63 -1.33 -12.43 21.07
CA ILE A 63 -0.14 -11.57 21.05
C ILE A 63 -0.07 -10.72 22.32
N ASP A 64 -1.18 -10.08 22.73
CA ASP A 64 -1.22 -9.28 23.96
C ASP A 64 -0.87 -10.14 25.17
N ASN A 65 -1.51 -11.32 25.35
CA ASN A 65 -1.21 -12.26 26.41
C ASN A 65 0.24 -12.76 26.40
N TYR A 66 0.81 -12.99 25.21
CA TYR A 66 2.21 -13.43 25.09
C TYR A 66 3.18 -12.40 25.67
N TYR A 67 2.99 -11.12 25.36
CA TYR A 67 3.85 -10.06 25.86
C TYR A 67 3.56 -9.71 27.32
N GLU A 68 2.31 -9.76 27.78
CA GLU A 68 1.96 -9.60 29.19
C GLU A 68 2.58 -10.70 30.06
N SER A 69 2.58 -11.96 29.61
CA SER A 69 3.12 -13.09 30.35
C SER A 69 4.65 -13.09 30.45
N LYS A 70 5.36 -12.49 29.47
CA LYS A 70 6.81 -12.31 29.46
C LYS A 70 7.29 -11.28 30.51
N GLY A 71 6.40 -10.63 31.22
CA GLY A 71 6.58 -9.53 32.16
C GLY A 71 7.97 -9.38 32.76
N VAL A 72 8.53 -8.17 32.61
CA VAL A 72 9.68 -7.61 33.36
C VAL A 72 11.09 -7.81 32.78
N ARG A 73 11.35 -8.65 31.78
CA ARG A 73 12.64 -8.61 31.09
C ARG A 73 12.51 -7.86 29.76
N LYS A 74 12.36 -6.54 29.86
CA LYS A 74 12.47 -5.65 28.70
C LYS A 74 13.94 -5.47 28.32
N GLU A 75 14.46 -6.33 27.49
CA GLU A 75 15.61 -6.00 26.69
C GLU A 75 15.14 -5.14 25.51
N VAL A 76 15.91 -4.14 25.09
CA VAL A 76 15.56 -3.18 24.02
C VAL A 76 15.13 -3.90 22.72
N GLU A 77 15.69 -5.08 22.44
CA GLU A 77 15.28 -5.94 21.31
C GLU A 77 13.83 -6.46 21.42
N SER A 78 13.31 -6.63 22.64
CA SER A 78 11.95 -7.13 22.85
C SER A 78 10.88 -6.06 22.61
N GLU A 79 11.19 -4.79 22.80
CA GLU A 79 10.22 -3.69 22.58
C GLU A 79 9.92 -3.49 21.08
N GLY A 80 10.95 -3.52 20.22
CA GLY A 80 10.77 -3.42 18.79
C GLY A 80 10.02 -4.61 18.19
N THR A 81 10.23 -5.82 18.72
CA THR A 81 9.52 -7.03 18.27
C THR A 81 8.06 -7.02 18.72
N GLU A 82 7.77 -6.57 19.96
CA GLU A 82 6.40 -6.40 20.45
C GLU A 82 5.61 -5.41 19.60
N GLU A 83 6.21 -4.27 19.28
CA GLU A 83 5.62 -3.29 18.38
C GLU A 83 5.32 -3.92 17.02
N ALA A 84 6.28 -4.60 16.40
CA ALA A 84 6.12 -5.23 15.10
C ALA A 84 4.94 -6.22 15.08
N ASP A 85 4.84 -7.07 16.10
CA ASP A 85 3.81 -8.10 16.21
C ASP A 85 2.40 -7.48 16.38
N LYS A 86 2.26 -6.56 17.33
CA LYS A 86 0.99 -5.88 17.59
C LYS A 86 0.51 -5.08 16.38
N VAL A 87 1.42 -4.33 15.77
CA VAL A 87 1.07 -3.49 14.61
C VAL A 87 0.77 -4.33 13.38
N ALA A 88 1.50 -5.42 13.11
CA ALA A 88 1.22 -6.32 11.99
C ALA A 88 -0.18 -6.96 12.10
N ALA A 89 -0.56 -7.46 13.28
CA ALA A 89 -1.90 -8.02 13.50
C ALA A 89 -3.02 -6.97 13.24
N ARG A 90 -2.80 -5.72 13.66
CA ARG A 90 -3.76 -4.63 13.47
C ARG A 90 -3.82 -4.14 12.02
N ILE A 91 -2.70 -4.12 11.29
CA ILE A 91 -2.70 -3.86 9.85
C ILE A 91 -3.51 -4.92 9.14
N THR A 92 -3.31 -6.20 9.48
CA THR A 92 -4.06 -7.32 8.91
C THR A 92 -5.57 -7.16 9.14
N GLU A 93 -5.99 -6.80 10.36
CA GLU A 93 -7.39 -6.51 10.66
C GLU A 93 -7.95 -5.38 9.79
N ILE A 94 -7.26 -4.22 9.76
CA ILE A 94 -7.72 -3.04 9.02
C ILE A 94 -7.82 -3.32 7.52
N LEU A 95 -6.83 -4.00 6.93
CA LEU A 95 -6.83 -4.30 5.50
C LEU A 95 -7.88 -5.34 5.11
N SER A 96 -8.26 -6.23 6.01
CA SER A 96 -9.32 -7.23 5.81
C SER A 96 -10.73 -6.62 5.89
N GLU A 97 -10.90 -5.48 6.55
CA GLU A 97 -12.19 -4.80 6.66
C GLU A 97 -12.58 -4.10 5.35
N ARG A 98 -13.88 -4.08 5.04
CA ARG A 98 -14.41 -3.30 3.90
C ARG A 98 -14.63 -1.82 4.24
N ALA A 99 -14.81 -1.51 5.52
CA ALA A 99 -15.09 -0.15 5.97
C ALA A 99 -13.93 0.80 5.62
N PHE A 100 -14.28 1.91 4.97
CA PHE A 100 -13.37 3.00 4.64
C PHE A 100 -14.14 4.31 4.59
N SER A 101 -13.54 5.38 5.09
CA SER A 101 -14.02 6.75 4.97
C SER A 101 -12.88 7.63 4.49
N PHE A 102 -13.10 8.35 3.41
CA PHE A 102 -12.09 9.27 2.88
C PHE A 102 -12.13 10.59 3.63
N THR A 103 -11.55 10.61 4.83
CA THR A 103 -11.48 11.78 5.72
C THR A 103 -10.16 11.83 6.49
N PRO A 104 -9.69 13.03 6.91
CA PRO A 104 -8.54 13.16 7.82
C PRO A 104 -8.75 12.40 9.14
N ASP A 105 -9.97 12.38 9.66
CA ASP A 105 -10.28 11.67 10.91
C ASP A 105 -10.13 10.15 10.75
N PHE A 106 -10.37 9.60 9.57
CA PHE A 106 -10.11 8.18 9.32
C PHE A 106 -8.62 7.87 9.27
N LEU A 107 -7.78 8.76 8.73
CA LEU A 107 -6.31 8.65 8.80
C LEU A 107 -5.85 8.64 10.26
N ILE A 108 -6.37 9.55 11.08
CA ILE A 108 -6.08 9.63 12.53
C ILE A 108 -6.55 8.36 13.24
N LYS A 109 -7.72 7.86 12.89
CA LYS A 109 -8.27 6.61 13.45
C LYS A 109 -7.43 5.38 13.07
N ILE A 110 -6.89 5.31 11.85
CA ILE A 110 -5.93 4.27 11.46
C ILE A 110 -4.72 4.32 12.39
N HIS A 111 -4.09 5.49 12.56
CA HIS A 111 -2.96 5.63 13.45
C HIS A 111 -3.30 5.20 14.89
N GLN A 112 -4.43 5.63 15.42
CA GLN A 112 -4.90 5.21 16.74
C GLN A 112 -5.01 3.69 16.84
N ARG A 113 -5.67 3.05 15.87
CA ARG A 113 -5.85 1.59 15.86
C ARG A 113 -4.53 0.84 15.76
N LEU A 114 -3.59 1.33 14.95
CA LEU A 114 -2.29 0.69 14.77
C LEU A 114 -1.46 0.72 16.05
N PHE A 115 -1.47 1.85 16.76
CA PHE A 115 -0.49 2.13 17.82
C PHE A 115 -1.05 2.22 19.25
N SER A 116 -2.37 1.98 19.48
CA SER A 116 -2.93 1.92 20.82
C SER A 116 -2.20 0.92 21.71
N GLY A 117 -1.72 1.37 22.88
CA GLY A 117 -0.95 0.54 23.81
C GLY A 117 0.47 0.23 23.33
N VAL A 118 0.91 0.80 22.18
CA VAL A 118 2.30 0.83 21.70
C VAL A 118 2.87 2.21 21.94
N TYR A 119 2.16 3.26 21.51
CA TYR A 119 2.54 4.64 21.77
C TYR A 119 1.49 5.33 22.64
N GLU A 120 1.95 6.11 23.64
CA GLU A 120 1.05 6.92 24.49
C GLU A 120 0.26 7.94 23.68
N HIS A 121 0.84 8.44 22.58
CA HIS A 121 0.26 9.43 21.69
C HIS A 121 -0.49 8.84 20.47
N ALA A 122 -0.90 7.56 20.54
CA ALA A 122 -1.64 6.91 19.46
C ALA A 122 -2.93 7.67 19.09
N GLY A 123 -3.05 8.08 17.82
CA GLY A 123 -4.17 8.89 17.33
C GLY A 123 -4.09 10.37 17.67
N MET A 124 -3.00 10.84 18.27
CA MET A 124 -2.83 12.26 18.61
C MET A 124 -1.95 12.97 17.58
N ILE A 125 -2.44 14.10 17.07
CA ILE A 125 -1.63 14.98 16.24
C ILE A 125 -0.51 15.57 17.10
N ARG A 126 0.74 15.56 16.55
CA ARG A 126 1.90 16.12 17.25
C ARG A 126 1.74 17.62 17.53
N GLN A 127 2.30 18.05 18.63
CA GLN A 127 2.24 19.44 19.11
C GLN A 127 3.59 20.17 19.00
N ASN A 128 4.57 19.56 18.32
CA ASN A 128 5.90 20.12 18.13
C ASN A 128 6.36 19.93 16.69
N ASN A 129 7.22 20.82 16.21
CA ASN A 129 7.94 20.62 14.96
C ASN A 129 8.94 19.48 15.12
N ILE A 130 9.13 18.73 14.04
CA ILE A 130 10.03 17.59 14.01
C ILE A 130 10.99 17.69 12.83
N SER A 131 12.13 17.02 12.97
CA SER A 131 13.07 16.75 11.89
C SER A 131 13.54 15.30 12.02
N LYS A 132 13.72 14.60 10.90
CA LYS A 132 14.19 13.23 10.85
C LYS A 132 15.36 13.13 9.88
N ARG A 133 16.46 12.53 10.32
CA ARG A 133 17.59 12.26 9.44
C ARG A 133 17.24 11.14 8.49
N GLU A 134 17.34 11.41 7.19
CA GLU A 134 17.01 10.44 6.15
C GLU A 134 18.27 9.94 5.44
N TRP A 135 18.45 8.61 5.41
CA TRP A 135 19.61 8.01 4.76
C TRP A 135 19.70 8.41 3.28
N VAL A 136 18.60 8.41 2.56
CA VAL A 136 18.55 8.75 1.13
C VAL A 136 18.95 10.21 0.84
N LEU A 137 18.94 11.06 1.87
CA LEU A 137 19.31 12.48 1.83
C LEU A 137 20.69 12.76 2.45
N ASP A 138 21.51 11.73 2.64
CA ASP A 138 22.82 11.87 3.30
C ASP A 138 22.72 12.50 4.71
N GLY A 139 21.70 12.09 5.47
CA GLY A 139 21.42 12.55 6.82
C GLY A 139 20.69 13.90 6.92
N ASP A 140 20.31 14.50 5.80
CA ASP A 140 19.44 15.70 5.76
C ASP A 140 17.98 15.32 6.03
N THR A 141 17.07 16.29 6.11
CA THR A 141 15.67 16.12 6.50
C THR A 141 14.72 16.71 5.47
N VAL A 142 13.52 16.15 5.37
CA VAL A 142 12.39 16.78 4.69
C VAL A 142 11.82 17.90 5.55
N ILE A 143 11.32 18.96 4.94
CA ILE A 143 10.56 20.00 5.62
C ILE A 143 9.12 19.50 5.79
N TYR A 144 8.77 19.18 7.03
CA TYR A 144 7.42 18.76 7.41
C TYR A 144 6.52 19.97 7.69
N SER A 145 5.20 19.78 7.68
CA SER A 145 4.23 20.82 8.07
C SER A 145 4.51 21.35 9.48
N GLY A 146 4.31 22.65 9.70
CA GLY A 146 4.28 23.22 11.04
C GLY A 146 3.18 22.52 11.87
N TYR A 147 3.47 22.23 13.15
CA TYR A 147 2.52 21.47 14.00
C TYR A 147 1.16 22.17 14.15
N ASP A 148 1.15 23.49 14.14
CA ASP A 148 -0.02 24.37 14.24
C ASP A 148 -0.89 24.38 12.98
N MET A 149 -0.34 23.94 11.84
CA MET A 149 -1.02 23.90 10.54
C MET A 149 -1.49 22.51 10.12
N ILE A 150 -1.12 21.46 10.87
CA ILE A 150 -1.37 20.06 10.46
C ILE A 150 -2.83 19.81 10.12
N ARG A 151 -3.75 20.17 11.01
CA ARG A 151 -5.18 19.90 10.79
C ARG A 151 -5.70 20.64 9.56
N GLN A 152 -5.38 21.91 9.41
CA GLN A 152 -5.81 22.72 8.27
C GLN A 152 -5.26 22.17 6.95
N THR A 153 -3.98 21.76 6.94
CA THR A 153 -3.36 21.20 5.74
C THR A 153 -3.98 19.84 5.37
N LEU A 154 -4.26 18.99 6.35
CA LEU A 154 -4.97 17.73 6.10
C LEU A 154 -6.37 17.98 5.52
N ASP A 155 -7.16 18.87 6.12
CA ASP A 155 -8.52 19.19 5.66
C ASP A 155 -8.47 19.74 4.22
N TYR A 156 -7.49 20.58 3.89
CA TYR A 156 -7.28 21.11 2.55
C TYR A 156 -6.93 20.02 1.54
N ASP A 157 -5.89 19.20 1.82
CA ASP A 157 -5.44 18.16 0.89
C ASP A 157 -6.51 17.11 0.63
N PHE A 158 -7.25 16.71 1.68
CA PHE A 158 -8.36 15.78 1.53
C PHE A 158 -9.50 16.37 0.70
N SER A 159 -9.84 17.67 0.88
CA SER A 159 -10.88 18.31 0.08
C SER A 159 -10.49 18.38 -1.40
N GLN A 160 -9.24 18.75 -1.70
CA GLN A 160 -8.73 18.82 -3.07
C GLN A 160 -8.69 17.44 -3.76
N GLU A 161 -8.43 16.38 -3.00
CA GLU A 161 -8.43 15.02 -3.52
C GLU A 161 -9.85 14.49 -3.74
N GLN A 162 -10.78 14.84 -2.85
CA GLN A 162 -12.19 14.43 -2.96
C GLN A 162 -12.86 14.97 -4.23
N ASP A 163 -12.46 16.16 -4.68
CA ASP A 163 -12.97 16.80 -5.89
C ASP A 163 -12.34 16.23 -7.19
N THR A 164 -11.45 15.26 -7.08
CA THR A 164 -10.75 14.67 -8.21
C THR A 164 -11.63 13.70 -9.00
N ASP A 165 -11.83 13.96 -10.30
CA ASP A 165 -12.61 13.10 -11.20
C ASP A 165 -11.75 11.96 -11.79
N TYR A 166 -11.43 10.96 -10.97
CA TYR A 166 -10.64 9.79 -11.38
C TYR A 166 -11.24 9.01 -12.58
N PRO A 167 -12.58 8.85 -12.71
CA PRO A 167 -13.17 8.17 -13.86
C PRO A 167 -12.83 8.78 -15.23
N SER A 168 -12.51 10.08 -15.29
CA SER A 168 -12.12 10.76 -16.54
C SER A 168 -10.62 10.68 -16.83
N MET A 169 -9.80 10.26 -15.87
CA MET A 169 -8.35 10.21 -16.00
C MET A 169 -7.85 8.90 -16.61
N SER A 170 -6.79 8.97 -17.40
CA SER A 170 -5.98 7.79 -17.74
C SER A 170 -5.35 7.20 -16.49
N ALA A 171 -4.95 5.93 -16.54
CA ALA A 171 -4.27 5.29 -15.41
C ALA A 171 -2.98 6.01 -15.02
N ASP A 172 -2.24 6.56 -15.99
CA ASP A 172 -1.01 7.33 -15.74
C ASP A 172 -1.28 8.65 -15.00
N GLU A 173 -2.31 9.38 -15.41
CA GLU A 173 -2.73 10.61 -14.72
C GLU A 173 -3.22 10.32 -13.32
N ALA A 174 -4.03 9.28 -13.17
CA ALA A 174 -4.56 8.83 -11.89
C ALA A 174 -3.44 8.39 -10.93
N ILE A 175 -2.44 7.62 -11.41
CA ILE A 175 -1.28 7.23 -10.62
C ILE A 175 -0.49 8.46 -10.16
N LYS A 176 -0.20 9.40 -11.05
CA LYS A 176 0.48 10.66 -10.70
C LYS A 176 -0.31 11.44 -9.64
N ARG A 177 -1.63 11.47 -9.76
CA ARG A 177 -2.49 12.14 -8.78
C ARG A 177 -2.47 11.44 -7.42
N VAL A 178 -2.63 10.10 -7.39
CA VAL A 178 -2.52 9.30 -6.17
C VAL A 178 -1.13 9.48 -5.51
N CYS A 179 -0.05 9.43 -6.29
CA CYS A 179 1.31 9.66 -5.78
C CYS A 179 1.43 11.01 -5.10
N ARG A 180 0.91 12.07 -5.74
CA ARG A 180 0.95 13.43 -5.19
C ARG A 180 0.18 13.53 -3.88
N PHE A 181 -1.03 12.98 -3.83
CA PHE A 181 -1.85 12.97 -2.62
C PHE A 181 -1.20 12.18 -1.48
N VAL A 182 -0.77 10.92 -1.74
CA VAL A 182 -0.12 10.07 -0.73
C VAL A 182 1.18 10.70 -0.22
N SER A 183 1.96 11.30 -1.12
CA SER A 183 3.18 12.02 -0.79
C SER A 183 2.89 13.27 0.07
N GLY A 184 1.83 14.02 -0.26
CA GLY A 184 1.41 15.21 0.48
C GLY A 184 1.00 14.88 1.92
N ILE A 185 0.09 13.91 2.12
CA ILE A 185 -0.31 13.51 3.48
C ILE A 185 0.87 12.96 4.30
N TRP A 186 1.83 12.27 3.66
CA TRP A 186 3.04 11.84 4.34
C TRP A 186 3.94 13.02 4.74
N GLN A 187 4.08 14.06 3.89
CA GLN A 187 4.86 15.26 4.19
C GLN A 187 4.26 16.08 5.34
N ILE A 188 2.93 16.12 5.45
CA ILE A 188 2.29 16.75 6.61
C ILE A 188 2.82 16.14 7.91
N HIS A 189 3.07 14.83 7.92
CA HIS A 189 3.66 14.09 9.03
C HIS A 189 2.93 14.35 10.34
N PRO A 190 1.62 14.02 10.40
CA PRO A 190 0.75 14.48 11.48
C PRO A 190 1.09 13.91 12.86
N PHE A 191 1.81 12.80 12.93
CA PHE A 191 2.10 12.08 14.17
C PHE A 191 3.57 12.18 14.57
N ALA A 192 3.89 11.94 15.84
CA ALA A 192 5.27 11.90 16.30
C ALA A 192 6.03 10.71 15.68
N GLU A 193 5.40 9.53 15.64
CA GLU A 193 5.93 8.29 15.06
C GLU A 193 4.85 7.57 14.22
N GLY A 194 5.22 6.53 13.46
CA GLY A 194 4.28 5.67 12.72
C GLY A 194 3.67 6.27 11.46
N ASN A 195 4.12 7.45 10.99
CA ASN A 195 3.52 8.14 9.84
C ASN A 195 3.58 7.32 8.55
N THR A 196 4.70 6.67 8.25
CA THR A 196 4.84 5.89 7.00
C THR A 196 3.92 4.67 6.97
N ARG A 197 3.83 3.92 8.07
CA ARG A 197 2.91 2.77 8.17
C ARG A 197 1.46 3.21 8.08
N THR A 198 1.08 4.29 8.76
CA THR A 198 -0.27 4.85 8.68
C THR A 198 -0.62 5.30 7.27
N THR A 199 0.29 6.04 6.60
CA THR A 199 0.10 6.49 5.21
C THR A 199 -0.04 5.30 4.26
N ALA A 200 0.79 4.26 4.41
CA ALA A 200 0.72 3.06 3.57
C ALA A 200 -0.63 2.34 3.74
N VAL A 201 -1.08 2.12 4.97
CA VAL A 201 -2.37 1.47 5.26
C VAL A 201 -3.54 2.31 4.72
N PHE A 202 -3.51 3.64 4.91
CA PHE A 202 -4.51 4.54 4.36
C PHE A 202 -4.53 4.49 2.83
N ALA A 203 -3.35 4.56 2.18
CA ALA A 203 -3.23 4.50 0.72
C ALA A 203 -3.79 3.18 0.17
N MET A 204 -3.48 2.04 0.79
CA MET A 204 -4.03 0.74 0.38
C MET A 204 -5.56 0.69 0.52
N LYS A 205 -6.12 1.20 1.62
CA LYS A 205 -7.58 1.31 1.80
C LYS A 205 -8.21 2.22 0.74
N TYR A 206 -7.56 3.34 0.43
CA TYR A 206 -8.01 4.25 -0.61
C TYR A 206 -8.00 3.58 -1.98
N LEU A 207 -6.92 2.87 -2.34
CA LEU A 207 -6.81 2.14 -3.60
C LEU A 207 -7.83 1.01 -3.74
N GLN A 208 -8.28 0.40 -2.65
CA GLN A 208 -9.39 -0.56 -2.67
C GLN A 208 -10.69 0.06 -3.23
N THR A 209 -10.90 1.37 -3.06
CA THR A 209 -12.08 2.06 -3.61
C THR A 209 -12.09 2.11 -5.14
N PHE A 210 -10.90 1.99 -5.76
CA PHE A 210 -10.73 1.87 -7.22
C PHE A 210 -10.75 0.43 -7.72
N GLY A 211 -10.90 -0.54 -6.83
CA GLY A 211 -10.96 -1.97 -7.16
C GLY A 211 -9.62 -2.70 -7.09
N PHE A 212 -8.57 -2.06 -6.56
CA PHE A 212 -7.30 -2.72 -6.29
C PHE A 212 -7.33 -3.41 -4.93
N LYS A 213 -6.84 -4.65 -4.87
CA LYS A 213 -6.68 -5.37 -3.62
C LYS A 213 -5.29 -5.11 -3.02
N PRO A 214 -5.17 -5.02 -1.68
CA PRO A 214 -3.88 -4.85 -1.00
C PRO A 214 -3.07 -6.16 -0.94
N ASP A 215 -3.29 -7.05 -1.88
CA ASP A 215 -2.73 -8.40 -1.96
C ASP A 215 -1.32 -8.42 -2.57
N ASN A 216 -0.52 -7.41 -2.30
CA ASN A 216 0.69 -7.20 -3.05
C ASN A 216 1.94 -7.42 -2.19
N SER A 217 2.77 -8.38 -2.61
CA SER A 217 4.10 -8.64 -2.03
C SER A 217 5.05 -7.42 -2.12
N LEU A 218 4.67 -6.39 -2.87
CA LEU A 218 5.52 -5.22 -3.09
C LEU A 218 5.88 -4.49 -1.79
N PHE A 219 4.93 -4.34 -0.87
CA PHE A 219 5.22 -3.75 0.45
C PHE A 219 6.07 -4.68 1.32
N LYS A 220 5.96 -6.00 1.15
CA LYS A 220 6.82 -6.97 1.82
C LYS A 220 8.29 -6.76 1.45
N ASP A 221 8.56 -6.66 0.15
CA ASP A 221 9.94 -6.67 -0.34
C ASP A 221 10.51 -5.25 -0.52
N HIS A 222 9.64 -4.23 -0.58
CA HIS A 222 10.01 -2.86 -0.97
C HIS A 222 9.41 -1.77 -0.07
N SER A 223 9.07 -2.07 1.18
CA SER A 223 8.55 -1.08 2.13
C SER A 223 9.56 0.04 2.40
N TRP A 224 10.86 -0.30 2.51
CA TRP A 224 11.96 0.66 2.62
C TRP A 224 12.09 1.53 1.36
N TYR A 225 11.88 0.95 0.16
CA TYR A 225 11.84 1.72 -1.07
C TYR A 225 10.67 2.72 -1.07
N PHE A 226 9.48 2.29 -0.67
CA PHE A 226 8.31 3.16 -0.57
C PHE A 226 8.57 4.37 0.35
N ARG A 227 9.15 4.13 1.55
CA ARG A 227 9.54 5.21 2.47
C ARG A 227 10.52 6.19 1.81
N ASN A 228 11.59 5.69 1.21
CA ASN A 228 12.59 6.54 0.55
C ASN A 228 12.02 7.30 -0.65
N ALA A 229 11.09 6.71 -1.39
CA ALA A 229 10.39 7.37 -2.48
C ALA A 229 9.52 8.54 -2.00
N LEU A 230 8.85 8.40 -0.85
CA LEU A 230 8.12 9.50 -0.19
C LEU A 230 9.07 10.63 0.23
N VAL A 231 10.23 10.28 0.79
CA VAL A 231 11.27 11.26 1.15
C VAL A 231 11.72 12.03 -0.10
N ARG A 232 12.04 11.33 -1.19
CA ARG A 232 12.51 11.95 -2.44
C ARG A 232 11.45 12.80 -3.13
N ALA A 233 10.18 12.45 -2.99
CA ALA A 233 9.07 13.24 -3.52
C ALA A 233 8.89 14.60 -2.82
N ASN A 234 9.44 14.76 -1.61
CA ASN A 234 9.23 15.93 -0.76
C ASN A 234 10.52 16.68 -0.38
N TYR A 235 11.65 16.35 -1.00
CA TYR A 235 12.92 16.99 -0.65
C TYR A 235 13.45 17.89 -1.75
N ASN A 236 13.66 19.16 -1.41
CA ASN A 236 14.34 20.16 -2.24
C ASN A 236 15.55 20.74 -1.52
N ASN A 237 16.69 20.78 -2.18
CA ASN A 237 17.88 21.48 -1.70
C ASN A 237 18.63 22.11 -2.88
N PHE A 238 18.35 23.39 -3.12
CA PHE A 238 18.93 24.13 -4.24
C PHE A 238 20.46 24.27 -4.12
N HIS A 239 21.00 24.34 -2.92
CA HIS A 239 22.46 24.42 -2.71
C HIS A 239 23.18 23.13 -3.12
N LYS A 240 22.53 21.99 -2.95
CA LYS A 240 23.04 20.69 -3.40
C LYS A 240 22.60 20.34 -4.83
N GLY A 241 21.85 21.21 -5.51
CA GLY A 241 21.30 20.93 -6.84
C GLY A 241 20.27 19.79 -6.85
N VAL A 242 19.60 19.55 -5.73
CA VAL A 242 18.63 18.46 -5.58
C VAL A 242 17.21 19.00 -5.60
N SER A 243 16.40 18.48 -6.53
CA SER A 243 14.97 18.76 -6.61
C SER A 243 14.14 17.58 -6.17
N ALA A 244 12.94 17.87 -5.62
CA ALA A 244 11.93 16.84 -5.36
C ALA A 244 11.55 16.11 -6.65
N THR A 245 11.31 14.80 -6.54
CA THR A 245 10.89 13.98 -7.66
C THR A 245 9.96 12.87 -7.21
N ASP A 246 8.82 12.75 -7.87
CA ASP A 246 7.84 11.68 -7.67
C ASP A 246 8.13 10.42 -8.52
N THR A 247 9.17 10.46 -9.36
CA THR A 247 9.53 9.38 -10.30
C THR A 247 9.62 8.01 -9.61
N PHE A 248 10.25 7.94 -8.43
CA PHE A 248 10.41 6.70 -7.69
C PHE A 248 9.09 6.21 -7.12
N LEU A 249 8.28 7.11 -6.59
CA LEU A 249 6.96 6.78 -6.06
C LEU A 249 6.00 6.34 -7.18
N ILE A 250 6.05 6.98 -8.34
CA ILE A 250 5.31 6.58 -9.55
C ILE A 250 5.72 5.16 -9.98
N ARG A 251 7.03 4.83 -10.03
CA ARG A 251 7.48 3.45 -10.33
C ARG A 251 6.90 2.43 -9.36
N PHE A 252 6.91 2.74 -8.07
CA PHE A 252 6.31 1.88 -7.06
C PHE A 252 4.81 1.65 -7.30
N PHE A 253 4.04 2.72 -7.52
CA PHE A 253 2.61 2.60 -7.77
C PHE A 253 2.28 1.98 -9.13
N ARG A 254 3.10 2.15 -10.15
CA ARG A 254 2.94 1.43 -11.42
C ARG A 254 3.13 -0.07 -11.25
N ASN A 255 4.16 -0.49 -10.50
CA ASN A 255 4.33 -1.91 -10.16
C ASN A 255 3.16 -2.42 -9.33
N LEU A 256 2.71 -1.66 -8.34
CA LEU A 256 1.60 -2.01 -7.47
C LEU A 256 0.26 -2.14 -8.21
N LEU A 257 -0.08 -1.16 -9.03
CA LEU A 257 -1.40 -1.02 -9.65
C LEU A 257 -1.47 -1.64 -11.04
N LEU A 258 -0.41 -1.51 -11.83
CA LEU A 258 -0.37 -1.98 -13.22
C LEU A 258 0.35 -3.33 -13.38
N GLY A 259 0.98 -3.85 -12.31
CA GLY A 259 1.77 -5.09 -12.39
C GLY A 259 3.02 -4.97 -13.23
N GLU A 260 3.52 -3.76 -13.43
CA GLU A 260 4.79 -3.54 -14.11
C GLU A 260 5.96 -4.03 -13.24
N ASN A 261 7.08 -4.27 -13.87
CA ASN A 261 8.31 -4.72 -13.22
C ASN A 261 9.40 -3.65 -13.31
N ASN A 262 9.07 -2.41 -12.92
CA ASN A 262 10.09 -1.36 -12.86
C ASN A 262 11.11 -1.68 -11.75
N PRO A 263 12.41 -1.43 -11.99
CA PRO A 263 13.42 -1.65 -10.96
C PRO A 263 13.21 -0.71 -9.76
N LEU A 264 13.18 -1.29 -8.55
CA LEU A 264 13.01 -0.57 -7.30
C LEU A 264 14.32 -0.61 -6.50
N SER A 265 15.22 0.34 -6.79
CA SER A 265 16.54 0.44 -6.18
C SER A 265 16.63 1.62 -5.22
N ASN A 266 16.85 1.37 -3.93
CA ASN A 266 17.09 2.42 -2.94
C ASN A 266 18.35 3.25 -3.25
N ARG A 267 19.37 2.61 -3.83
CA ARG A 267 20.63 3.28 -4.19
C ARG A 267 20.42 4.38 -5.24
N GLU A 268 19.50 4.20 -6.18
CA GLU A 268 19.19 5.22 -7.20
C GLU A 268 18.56 6.49 -6.59
N MET A 269 17.89 6.35 -5.46
CA MET A 269 17.25 7.47 -4.76
C MET A 269 18.22 8.32 -3.94
N HIS A 270 19.38 7.76 -3.56
CA HIS A 270 20.33 8.46 -2.72
C HIS A 270 20.90 9.69 -3.45
N ILE A 271 20.87 10.86 -2.77
CA ILE A 271 21.22 12.15 -3.40
C ILE A 271 22.65 12.21 -3.94
N SER A 272 23.59 11.44 -3.40
CA SER A 272 24.95 11.35 -3.93
C SER A 272 25.04 10.69 -5.31
N ASN A 273 23.99 10.01 -5.79
CA ASN A 273 23.95 9.27 -7.06
C ASN A 273 23.15 9.97 -8.15
N ILE A 274 22.70 11.22 -7.94
CA ILE A 274 21.79 11.95 -8.85
C ILE A 274 22.36 12.20 -10.26
N GLN A 275 23.66 12.11 -10.46
CA GLN A 275 24.30 12.38 -11.76
C GLN A 275 23.97 11.39 -12.89
N SER A 276 23.19 10.32 -12.63
CA SER A 276 22.92 9.23 -13.58
C SER A 276 21.45 9.10 -14.04
N LEU A 277 20.55 9.99 -13.64
CA LEU A 277 19.13 9.87 -13.98
C LEU A 277 18.80 10.54 -15.32
N THR A 278 18.99 9.85 -16.44
CA THR A 278 18.27 10.16 -17.67
C THR A 278 16.87 9.53 -17.61
N PRO A 279 15.78 10.27 -17.91
CA PRO A 279 14.45 9.69 -17.94
C PRO A 279 14.37 8.65 -19.07
N LYS A 280 14.21 7.36 -18.72
CA LYS A 280 13.74 6.37 -19.68
C LYS A 280 12.25 6.62 -19.93
N SER A 281 11.83 6.66 -21.18
CA SER A 281 10.44 6.83 -21.57
C SER A 281 9.54 5.82 -20.84
N GLN A 282 8.54 6.32 -20.14
CA GLN A 282 7.50 5.50 -19.55
C GLN A 282 6.61 4.97 -20.67
N ASN A 283 6.30 3.66 -20.65
CA ASN A 283 5.30 3.10 -21.53
C ASN A 283 3.93 3.67 -21.13
N ASP A 284 3.25 4.32 -22.07
CA ASP A 284 1.90 4.82 -21.89
C ASP A 284 0.93 3.65 -21.65
N THR A 285 0.08 3.77 -20.64
CA THR A 285 -0.98 2.79 -20.33
C THR A 285 -2.21 2.92 -21.25
N LEU A 286 -1.99 3.39 -22.49
CA LEU A 286 -2.96 3.46 -23.59
C LEU A 286 -4.33 4.06 -23.21
N GLY A 287 -4.37 5.00 -22.25
CA GLY A 287 -5.59 5.73 -21.90
C GLY A 287 -6.65 4.93 -21.13
N CYS A 288 -6.31 3.80 -20.51
CA CYS A 288 -7.22 3.07 -19.62
C CYS A 288 -7.36 3.79 -18.26
N THR A 289 -8.55 3.75 -17.67
CA THR A 289 -8.80 4.21 -16.29
C THR A 289 -8.29 3.18 -15.28
N LEU A 290 -8.17 3.56 -13.99
CA LEU A 290 -7.79 2.62 -12.93
C LEU A 290 -8.77 1.46 -12.79
N GLU A 291 -10.09 1.72 -12.93
CA GLU A 291 -11.12 0.67 -12.87
C GLU A 291 -11.00 -0.30 -14.05
N GLU A 292 -10.74 0.21 -15.25
CA GLU A 292 -10.48 -0.59 -16.45
C GLU A 292 -9.24 -1.47 -16.27
N MET A 293 -8.16 -0.91 -15.73
CA MET A 293 -6.93 -1.67 -15.45
C MET A 293 -7.15 -2.74 -14.37
N ALA A 294 -7.93 -2.47 -13.33
CA ALA A 294 -8.27 -3.46 -12.31
C ALA A 294 -9.03 -4.67 -12.90
N ILE A 295 -9.97 -4.41 -13.83
CA ILE A 295 -10.69 -5.46 -14.55
C ILE A 295 -9.74 -6.28 -15.42
N LEU A 296 -8.90 -5.63 -16.23
CA LEU A 296 -7.95 -6.29 -17.12
C LEU A 296 -6.98 -7.19 -16.34
N ARG A 297 -6.42 -6.71 -15.24
CA ARG A 297 -5.53 -7.51 -14.38
C ARG A 297 -6.23 -8.72 -13.77
N PHE A 298 -7.44 -8.56 -13.26
CA PHE A 298 -8.18 -9.71 -12.74
C PHE A 298 -8.43 -10.77 -13.81
N LEU A 299 -8.78 -10.34 -15.03
CA LEU A 299 -9.04 -11.25 -16.14
C LEU A 299 -7.79 -11.94 -16.70
N GLN A 300 -6.60 -11.40 -16.50
CA GLN A 300 -5.35 -12.11 -16.78
C GLN A 300 -5.16 -13.31 -15.84
N THR A 301 -5.47 -13.12 -14.54
CA THR A 301 -5.32 -14.20 -13.55
C THR A 301 -6.46 -15.21 -13.59
N LYS A 302 -7.67 -14.76 -13.96
CA LYS A 302 -8.88 -15.59 -14.05
C LYS A 302 -9.67 -15.34 -15.34
N PRO A 303 -9.20 -15.88 -16.47
CA PRO A 303 -9.81 -15.62 -17.79
C PRO A 303 -11.24 -16.13 -17.99
N ASP A 304 -11.69 -17.06 -17.18
CA ASP A 304 -13.03 -17.68 -17.20
C ASP A 304 -14.03 -16.96 -16.29
N ALA A 305 -13.61 -15.89 -15.60
CA ALA A 305 -14.44 -15.18 -14.62
C ALA A 305 -15.74 -14.65 -15.24
N ARG A 306 -16.84 -14.79 -14.49
CA ARG A 306 -18.14 -14.17 -14.82
C ARG A 306 -18.15 -12.72 -14.38
N GLN A 307 -19.02 -11.91 -14.97
CA GLN A 307 -19.12 -10.48 -14.64
C GLN A 307 -19.47 -10.22 -13.16
N GLU A 308 -20.20 -11.14 -12.51
CA GLU A 308 -20.49 -11.09 -11.08
C GLU A 308 -19.22 -11.32 -10.23
N GLU A 309 -18.32 -12.19 -10.68
CA GLU A 309 -17.04 -12.45 -10.01
C GLU A 309 -16.09 -11.26 -10.20
N ILE A 310 -16.06 -10.66 -11.39
CA ILE A 310 -15.32 -9.42 -11.65
C ILE A 310 -15.80 -8.33 -10.69
N ALA A 311 -17.12 -8.09 -10.64
CA ALA A 311 -17.74 -7.07 -9.80
C ALA A 311 -17.38 -7.25 -8.32
N ARG A 312 -17.45 -8.50 -7.82
CA ARG A 312 -17.08 -8.85 -6.45
C ARG A 312 -15.59 -8.62 -6.19
N HIS A 313 -14.75 -8.98 -7.15
CA HIS A 313 -13.29 -8.84 -7.00
C HIS A 313 -12.87 -7.37 -6.92
N ILE A 314 -13.35 -6.53 -7.84
CA ILE A 314 -12.99 -5.10 -7.87
C ILE A 314 -13.84 -4.24 -6.92
N GLY A 315 -14.75 -4.83 -6.13
CA GLY A 315 -15.58 -4.10 -5.16
C GLY A 315 -16.59 -3.12 -5.78
N LYS A 316 -16.99 -3.33 -7.04
CA LYS A 316 -17.92 -2.47 -7.77
C LYS A 316 -19.25 -3.17 -8.06
N SER A 317 -20.24 -2.40 -8.47
CA SER A 317 -21.54 -2.96 -8.87
C SER A 317 -21.44 -3.77 -10.16
N LEU A 318 -22.32 -4.76 -10.34
CA LEU A 318 -22.42 -5.50 -11.60
C LEU A 318 -22.77 -4.58 -12.78
N SER A 319 -23.54 -3.52 -12.55
CA SER A 319 -23.86 -2.51 -13.58
C SER A 319 -22.61 -1.78 -14.06
N THR A 320 -21.68 -1.46 -13.17
CA THR A 320 -20.38 -0.86 -13.52
C THR A 320 -19.59 -1.79 -14.43
N VAL A 321 -19.45 -3.07 -14.07
CA VAL A 321 -18.74 -4.05 -14.90
C VAL A 321 -19.39 -4.26 -16.26
N LYS A 322 -20.75 -4.33 -16.30
CA LYS A 322 -21.51 -4.44 -17.56
C LYS A 322 -21.34 -3.22 -18.47
N ARG A 323 -21.06 -2.05 -17.92
CA ARG A 323 -20.77 -0.84 -18.69
C ARG A 323 -19.33 -0.83 -19.22
N ILE A 324 -18.36 -1.21 -18.38
CA ILE A 324 -16.93 -1.11 -18.70
C ILE A 324 -16.48 -2.22 -19.67
N THR A 325 -16.92 -3.47 -19.49
CA THR A 325 -16.45 -4.58 -20.32
C THR A 325 -16.72 -4.41 -21.83
N PRO A 326 -17.87 -3.90 -22.30
CA PRO A 326 -18.07 -3.60 -23.72
C PRO A 326 -17.14 -2.51 -24.25
N LEU A 327 -16.86 -1.47 -23.47
CA LEU A 327 -15.94 -0.40 -23.85
C LEU A 327 -14.50 -0.93 -24.02
N LEU A 328 -14.06 -1.83 -23.13
CA LEU A 328 -12.76 -2.48 -23.26
C LEU A 328 -12.67 -3.37 -24.52
N ILE A 329 -13.77 -4.02 -24.90
CA ILE A 329 -13.85 -4.82 -26.13
C ILE A 329 -13.80 -3.90 -27.36
N GLU A 330 -14.58 -2.82 -27.38
CA GLU A 330 -14.63 -1.84 -28.46
C GLU A 330 -13.25 -1.19 -28.70
N ARG A 331 -12.55 -0.86 -27.60
CA ARG A 331 -11.19 -0.29 -27.64
C ARG A 331 -10.09 -1.33 -27.91
N GLY A 332 -10.45 -2.61 -28.05
CA GLY A 332 -9.52 -3.68 -28.43
C GLY A 332 -8.64 -4.20 -27.27
N PHE A 333 -8.85 -3.78 -26.02
CA PHE A 333 -8.09 -4.26 -24.86
C PHE A 333 -8.54 -5.64 -24.36
N LEU A 334 -9.78 -6.01 -24.67
CA LEU A 334 -10.41 -7.25 -24.24
C LEU A 334 -11.10 -7.93 -25.39
N SER A 335 -11.05 -9.25 -25.44
CA SER A 335 -11.90 -10.03 -26.37
C SER A 335 -12.44 -11.27 -25.65
N ARG A 336 -13.45 -11.90 -26.22
CA ARG A 336 -14.02 -13.12 -25.68
C ARG A 336 -13.94 -14.23 -26.72
N GLU A 337 -13.30 -15.33 -26.37
CA GLU A 337 -13.21 -16.54 -27.19
C GLU A 337 -14.25 -17.58 -26.71
N ASN A 338 -14.63 -18.52 -27.59
CA ASN A 338 -15.52 -19.67 -27.32
C ASN A 338 -16.98 -19.31 -26.91
N GLY A 339 -17.50 -18.12 -27.25
CA GLY A 339 -18.91 -17.77 -27.11
C GLY A 339 -19.40 -17.45 -25.70
N LYS A 340 -20.74 -17.33 -25.53
CA LYS A 340 -21.34 -16.80 -24.26
C LYS A 340 -21.38 -17.81 -23.12
N ARG A 341 -21.43 -19.11 -23.36
CA ARG A 341 -21.60 -20.13 -22.30
C ARG A 341 -20.30 -20.66 -21.71
N ASN A 342 -19.26 -20.86 -22.54
CA ASN A 342 -17.95 -21.35 -22.13
C ASN A 342 -16.83 -20.39 -22.55
N GLY A 343 -17.14 -19.08 -22.62
CA GLY A 343 -16.23 -18.09 -23.17
C GLY A 343 -15.14 -17.70 -22.19
N ARG A 344 -13.92 -17.62 -22.71
CA ARG A 344 -12.75 -17.13 -22.03
C ARG A 344 -12.47 -15.68 -22.43
N TRP A 345 -12.09 -14.86 -21.47
CA TRP A 345 -11.61 -13.50 -21.72
C TRP A 345 -10.14 -13.54 -22.13
N VAL A 346 -9.80 -12.77 -23.17
CA VAL A 346 -8.43 -12.61 -23.65
C VAL A 346 -8.07 -11.14 -23.54
N VAL A 347 -7.09 -10.84 -22.67
CA VAL A 347 -6.53 -9.50 -22.49
C VAL A 347 -5.42 -9.29 -23.51
N LYS A 348 -5.55 -8.24 -24.34
CA LYS A 348 -4.69 -8.04 -25.52
C LYS A 348 -3.50 -7.09 -25.31
N TYR A 349 -3.46 -6.34 -24.19
CA TYR A 349 -2.58 -5.18 -24.02
C TYR A 349 -1.90 -5.01 -22.66
N LEU A 350 -1.77 -6.08 -21.87
CA LEU A 350 -0.83 -6.05 -20.77
C LEU A 350 0.38 -6.84 -21.23
N ALA A 351 1.55 -6.20 -21.28
CA ALA A 351 2.79 -6.85 -21.72
C ALA A 351 2.94 -8.22 -21.06
N ASP A 352 3.19 -9.24 -21.85
CA ASP A 352 3.59 -10.54 -21.34
C ASP A 352 4.86 -10.36 -20.50
N ASN A 353 4.79 -10.73 -19.22
CA ASN A 353 5.94 -10.82 -18.32
C ASN A 353 6.71 -12.09 -18.60
#